data_d0d1b9a3bb7667c8df2a4a9eab31b5ac
#
_entry.id   d0d1b9a3bb7667c8df2a4a9eab31b5ac
#
_cell.length_a   1.000
_cell.length_b   1.000
_cell.length_c   1.000
_cell.angle_alpha   90.00
_cell.angle_beta   90.00
_cell.angle_gamma   90.00
#
_symmetry.space_group_name_H-M   'P 1'
#
loop_
_entity.id
_entity.type
_entity.pdbx_description
1 polymer ?
#
loop_
_entity_poly.entity_id
_entity_poly.type
_entity_poly.pdbx_seq_one_letter_code
_entity_poly.pdbx_strand_id
1 'polypeptide(L)'
;LKGLLLTEGMHGMISQVEGLAKALDIDYTHQKVEINMFAKLFPPKITPISNLFFKKFKVPEIDLIISCGRKSVIPSLYLKKNSTKKIVNIHIQNPRVSLSNFDYVIVPEHDGLNGKNIISSKGALHYLTLTEIEKNHNYLVDKINKSKEQILLVLGGPNKYYKYDKKNLSRIFENIKGCLLYTSDAADDVEC
;
A
#
# COMPACT_ATOMS: atom_id res chain seq x y z
N LEU A 1 6.27 21.95 -5.71
CA LEU A 1 7.17 21.07 -4.95
C LEU A 1 7.46 19.81 -5.73
N LYS A 2 8.71 19.32 -5.66
CA LYS A 2 9.13 18.09 -6.34
C LYS A 2 9.34 16.99 -5.33
N GLY A 3 8.63 15.87 -5.50
CA GLY A 3 8.67 14.70 -4.64
C GLY A 3 9.41 13.51 -5.24
N LEU A 4 10.05 12.71 -4.38
CA LEU A 4 10.55 11.39 -4.72
C LEU A 4 9.76 10.34 -3.94
N LEU A 5 9.05 9.48 -4.66
CA LEU A 5 8.30 8.38 -4.07
C LEU A 5 9.17 7.12 -4.05
N LEU A 6 9.37 6.55 -2.87
CA LEU A 6 10.20 5.34 -2.68
C LEU A 6 9.35 4.16 -2.21
N THR A 7 9.30 3.10 -3.01
CA THR A 7 8.58 1.86 -2.65
C THR A 7 9.34 0.62 -3.09
N GLU A 8 8.89 -0.54 -2.60
CA GLU A 8 9.35 -1.86 -3.08
C GLU A 8 8.71 -2.27 -4.43
N GLY A 9 7.81 -1.45 -5.00
CA GLY A 9 7.11 -1.72 -6.25
C GLY A 9 5.83 -2.56 -6.10
N MET A 10 5.34 -2.80 -4.88
CA MET A 10 4.05 -3.45 -4.65
C MET A 10 2.91 -2.45 -4.86
N HIS A 11 1.85 -2.85 -5.57
CA HIS A 11 0.73 -1.97 -5.90
C HIS A 11 0.13 -1.24 -4.69
N GLY A 12 -0.06 -1.93 -3.57
CA GLY A 12 -0.58 -1.29 -2.36
C GLY A 12 0.33 -0.21 -1.79
N MET A 13 1.66 -0.33 -1.92
CA MET A 13 2.60 0.70 -1.49
C MET A 13 2.64 1.87 -2.47
N ILE A 14 2.58 1.58 -3.78
CA ILE A 14 2.50 2.60 -4.84
C ILE A 14 1.25 3.46 -4.62
N SER A 15 0.09 2.81 -4.44
CA SER A 15 -1.18 3.49 -4.19
C SER A 15 -1.12 4.44 -3.00
N GLN A 16 -0.42 4.07 -1.93
CA GLN A 16 -0.30 4.90 -0.74
C GLN A 16 0.58 6.14 -0.97
N VAL A 17 1.77 5.97 -1.57
CA VAL A 17 2.67 7.12 -1.81
C VAL A 17 2.12 8.07 -2.87
N GLU A 18 1.51 7.54 -3.94
CA GLU A 18 0.87 8.34 -4.97
C GLU A 18 -0.39 9.05 -4.47
N GLY A 19 -1.18 8.38 -3.62
CA GLY A 19 -2.35 8.98 -2.99
C GLY A 19 -1.98 10.20 -2.16
N LEU A 20 -0.91 10.10 -1.35
CA LEU A 20 -0.42 11.24 -0.59
C LEU A 20 0.16 12.32 -1.49
N ALA A 21 0.94 11.96 -2.51
CA ALA A 21 1.52 12.93 -3.45
C ALA A 21 0.43 13.72 -4.19
N LYS A 22 -0.61 13.05 -4.67
CA LYS A 22 -1.78 13.69 -5.30
C LYS A 22 -2.53 14.60 -4.32
N ALA A 23 -2.74 14.16 -3.07
CA ALA A 23 -3.43 14.96 -2.06
C ALA A 23 -2.65 16.23 -1.68
N LEU A 24 -1.32 16.20 -1.80
CA LEU A 24 -0.44 17.34 -1.55
C LEU A 24 -0.19 18.21 -2.81
N ASP A 25 -0.77 17.84 -3.94
CA ASP A 25 -0.60 18.52 -5.25
C ASP A 25 0.87 18.75 -5.61
N ILE A 26 1.68 17.69 -5.56
CA ILE A 26 3.11 17.74 -5.87
C ILE A 26 3.46 16.97 -7.13
N ASP A 27 4.40 17.51 -7.90
CA ASP A 27 5.06 16.79 -8.97
C ASP A 27 5.98 15.71 -8.38
N TYR A 28 5.92 14.49 -8.89
CA TYR A 28 6.73 13.42 -8.33
C TYR A 28 7.36 12.50 -9.35
N THR A 29 8.46 11.90 -8.94
CA THR A 29 9.09 10.77 -9.61
C THR A 29 9.01 9.54 -8.72
N HIS A 30 8.60 8.40 -9.26
CA HIS A 30 8.55 7.14 -8.51
C HIS A 30 9.83 6.32 -8.75
N GLN A 31 10.48 5.93 -7.66
CA GLN A 31 11.67 5.09 -7.68
C GLN A 31 11.42 3.79 -6.91
N LYS A 32 11.50 2.67 -7.62
CA LYS A 32 11.50 1.36 -6.98
C LYS A 32 12.83 1.13 -6.29
N VAL A 33 12.77 0.78 -5.00
CA VAL A 33 13.93 0.46 -4.18
C VAL A 33 14.26 -1.02 -4.28
N GLU A 34 15.52 -1.32 -4.59
CA GLU A 34 16.07 -2.67 -4.52
C GLU A 34 17.18 -2.73 -3.47
N ILE A 35 16.99 -3.58 -2.47
CA ILE A 35 18.03 -3.81 -1.44
C ILE A 35 19.04 -4.85 -1.89
N ASN A 36 20.31 -4.65 -1.52
CA ASN A 36 21.37 -5.59 -1.77
C ASN A 36 21.22 -6.85 -0.90
N MET A 37 21.92 -7.94 -1.28
CA MET A 37 21.81 -9.21 -0.59
C MET A 37 22.20 -9.08 0.90
N PHE A 38 23.21 -8.29 1.22
CA PHE A 38 23.61 -8.00 2.60
C PHE A 38 22.53 -7.34 3.45
N ALA A 39 21.71 -6.45 2.85
CA ALA A 39 20.60 -5.79 3.55
C ALA A 39 19.46 -6.75 3.94
N LYS A 40 19.38 -7.91 3.29
CA LYS A 40 18.37 -8.93 3.63
C LYS A 40 18.68 -9.65 4.94
N LEU A 41 19.93 -9.63 5.38
CA LEU A 41 20.40 -10.31 6.61
C LEU A 41 20.11 -9.47 7.87
N PHE A 42 19.92 -8.15 7.70
CA PHE A 42 19.75 -7.24 8.84
C PHE A 42 18.34 -6.64 8.85
N PRO A 43 17.66 -6.61 10.02
CA PRO A 43 16.44 -5.84 10.18
C PRO A 43 16.75 -4.34 10.09
N PRO A 44 15.82 -3.48 9.62
CA PRO A 44 16.04 -2.04 9.46
C PRO A 44 16.59 -1.35 10.72
N LYS A 45 16.20 -1.84 11.91
CA LYS A 45 16.60 -1.28 13.22
C LYS A 45 18.11 -1.27 13.45
N ILE A 46 18.83 -2.27 12.92
CA ILE A 46 20.28 -2.41 13.09
C ILE A 46 21.05 -2.19 11.78
N THR A 47 20.36 -1.92 10.67
CA THR A 47 20.99 -1.64 9.39
C THR A 47 21.57 -0.23 9.39
N PRO A 48 22.88 -0.03 9.16
CA PRO A 48 23.45 1.31 9.04
C PRO A 48 22.83 2.11 7.89
N ILE A 49 22.71 3.42 8.08
CA ILE A 49 22.25 4.34 7.03
C ILE A 49 23.38 4.55 6.02
N SER A 50 23.49 3.66 5.05
CA SER A 50 24.54 3.65 4.03
C SER A 50 24.00 3.21 2.67
N ASN A 51 24.61 3.72 1.61
CA ASN A 51 24.31 3.32 0.23
C ASN A 51 24.78 1.90 -0.12
N LEU A 52 25.52 1.23 0.77
CA LEU A 52 25.94 -0.16 0.60
C LEU A 52 24.78 -1.16 0.70
N PHE A 53 23.66 -0.75 1.30
CA PHE A 53 22.51 -1.63 1.58
C PHE A 53 21.42 -1.63 0.50
N PHE A 54 21.52 -0.74 -0.49
CA PHE A 54 20.57 -0.69 -1.61
C PHE A 54 21.26 -0.37 -2.93
N LYS A 55 20.64 -0.73 -4.05
CA LYS A 55 21.15 -0.37 -5.36
C LYS A 55 21.03 1.13 -5.56
N LYS A 56 22.13 1.75 -5.98
CA LYS A 56 22.15 3.19 -6.29
C LYS A 56 21.22 3.49 -7.44
N PHE A 57 20.55 4.62 -7.36
CA PHE A 57 19.71 5.18 -8.40
C PHE A 57 19.95 6.68 -8.52
N LYS A 58 19.61 7.23 -9.68
CA LYS A 58 19.76 8.67 -9.92
C LYS A 58 18.67 9.41 -9.18
N VAL A 59 19.04 10.34 -8.33
CA VAL A 59 18.11 11.18 -7.57
C VAL A 59 18.00 12.51 -8.26
N PRO A 60 16.79 12.94 -8.70
CA PRO A 60 16.56 14.27 -9.22
C PRO A 60 16.67 15.32 -8.11
N GLU A 61 16.61 16.59 -8.46
CA GLU A 61 16.42 17.64 -7.46
C GLU A 61 15.02 17.52 -6.87
N ILE A 62 14.95 17.39 -5.52
CA ILE A 62 13.71 17.12 -4.78
C ILE A 62 13.61 17.98 -3.54
N ASP A 63 12.38 18.27 -3.13
CA ASP A 63 12.04 19.01 -1.92
C ASP A 63 11.56 18.08 -0.80
N LEU A 64 10.97 16.93 -1.18
CA LEU A 64 10.49 15.93 -0.23
C LEU A 64 10.63 14.50 -0.73
N ILE A 65 10.66 13.58 0.24
CA ILE A 65 10.64 12.13 0.02
C ILE A 65 9.37 11.59 0.67
N ILE A 66 8.60 10.81 -0.07
CA ILE A 66 7.51 9.99 0.47
C ILE A 66 7.90 8.54 0.29
N SER A 67 8.07 7.82 1.37
CA SER A 67 8.50 6.42 1.36
C SER A 67 7.46 5.50 1.98
N CYS A 68 7.31 4.29 1.44
CA CYS A 68 6.41 3.27 1.98
C CYS A 68 7.07 1.90 1.97
N GLY A 69 6.94 1.19 3.08
CA GLY A 69 7.48 -0.16 3.25
C GLY A 69 8.90 -0.19 3.82
N ARG A 70 9.24 -1.34 4.41
CA ARG A 70 10.49 -1.50 5.19
C ARG A 70 11.77 -1.29 4.41
N LYS A 71 11.80 -1.69 3.13
CA LYS A 71 13.02 -1.57 2.31
C LYS A 71 13.30 -0.12 1.89
N SER A 72 12.30 0.76 1.89
CA SER A 72 12.47 2.16 1.55
C SER A 72 12.99 3.02 2.72
N VAL A 73 13.00 2.48 3.95
CA VAL A 73 13.45 3.18 5.15
C VAL A 73 14.91 3.66 5.03
N ILE A 74 15.84 2.74 4.82
CA ILE A 74 17.28 3.08 4.76
C ILE A 74 17.61 4.01 3.57
N PRO A 75 17.09 3.77 2.34
CA PRO A 75 17.29 4.71 1.25
C PRO A 75 16.75 6.11 1.53
N SER A 76 15.56 6.25 2.10
CA SER A 76 14.98 7.57 2.41
C SER A 76 15.80 8.34 3.43
N LEU A 77 16.26 7.67 4.50
CA LEU A 77 17.12 8.27 5.52
C LEU A 77 18.50 8.63 4.96
N TYR A 78 19.07 7.78 4.11
CA TYR A 78 20.34 8.06 3.45
C TYR A 78 20.27 9.30 2.56
N LEU A 79 19.21 9.41 1.75
CA LEU A 79 19.01 10.56 0.88
C LEU A 79 18.82 11.84 1.68
N LYS A 80 18.00 11.82 2.73
CA LYS A 80 17.82 12.97 3.63
C LYS A 80 19.15 13.40 4.25
N LYS A 81 19.93 12.45 4.78
CA LYS A 81 21.20 12.72 5.47
C LYS A 81 22.27 13.32 4.53
N ASN A 82 22.31 12.88 3.27
CA ASN A 82 23.33 13.27 2.29
C ASN A 82 22.86 14.37 1.34
N SER A 83 21.68 14.93 1.57
CA SER A 83 21.22 16.09 0.80
C SER A 83 21.91 17.37 1.25
N THR A 84 22.29 18.20 0.30
CA THR A 84 22.79 19.56 0.56
C THR A 84 21.67 20.55 0.88
N LYS A 85 20.41 20.21 0.54
CA LYS A 85 19.21 20.97 0.83
C LYS A 85 18.42 20.31 1.95
N LYS A 86 17.61 21.08 2.65
CA LYS A 86 16.64 20.57 3.61
C LYS A 86 15.53 19.84 2.86
N ILE A 87 15.47 18.51 2.98
CA ILE A 87 14.43 17.65 2.41
C ILE A 87 13.48 17.22 3.52
N VAL A 88 12.17 17.34 3.28
CA VAL A 88 11.13 16.76 4.15
C VAL A 88 11.04 15.26 3.86
N ASN A 89 11.12 14.43 4.90
CA ASN A 89 11.02 12.96 4.77
C ASN A 89 9.77 12.45 5.46
N ILE A 90 8.83 11.95 4.66
CA ILE A 90 7.57 11.36 5.10
C ILE A 90 7.64 9.86 4.88
N HIS A 91 7.32 9.09 5.91
CA HIS A 91 7.21 7.63 5.80
C HIS A 91 5.78 7.17 6.04
N ILE A 92 5.30 6.27 5.20
CA ILE A 92 3.98 5.66 5.34
C ILE A 92 4.16 4.23 5.85
N GLN A 93 3.39 3.83 6.84
CA GLN A 93 3.46 2.61 7.66
C GLN A 93 4.51 2.71 8.78
N ASN A 94 4.51 1.71 9.67
CA ASN A 94 5.48 1.61 10.75
C ASN A 94 6.90 1.33 10.21
N PRO A 95 7.86 2.27 10.32
CA PRO A 95 9.20 2.10 9.79
C PRO A 95 10.05 1.09 10.57
N ARG A 96 9.62 0.73 11.79
CA ARG A 96 10.35 -0.16 12.73
C ARG A 96 11.76 0.32 13.10
N VAL A 97 11.99 1.62 12.98
CA VAL A 97 13.18 2.36 13.45
C VAL A 97 12.71 3.57 14.26
N SER A 98 13.65 4.34 14.84
CA SER A 98 13.26 5.55 15.58
C SER A 98 12.44 6.49 14.71
N LEU A 99 11.26 6.88 15.20
CA LEU A 99 10.32 7.78 14.53
C LEU A 99 10.90 9.18 14.34
N SER A 100 11.83 9.59 15.23
CA SER A 100 12.53 10.88 15.15
C SER A 100 13.42 11.05 13.91
N ASN A 101 13.69 9.97 13.17
CA ASN A 101 14.44 10.01 11.91
C ASN A 101 13.63 10.62 10.75
N PHE A 102 12.32 10.71 10.91
CA PHE A 102 11.40 11.25 9.89
C PHE A 102 10.81 12.57 10.35
N ASP A 103 10.45 13.42 9.41
CA ASP A 103 9.69 14.64 9.73
C ASP A 103 8.24 14.29 10.04
N TYR A 104 7.66 13.35 9.26
CA TYR A 104 6.32 12.80 9.49
C TYR A 104 6.29 11.30 9.24
N VAL A 105 5.49 10.59 10.03
CA VAL A 105 5.17 9.17 9.81
C VAL A 105 3.65 9.03 9.81
N ILE A 106 3.11 8.49 8.73
CA ILE A 106 1.67 8.28 8.56
C ILE A 106 1.38 6.80 8.76
N VAL A 107 0.53 6.49 9.71
CA VAL A 107 0.18 5.11 10.06
C VAL A 107 -1.32 4.95 10.26
N PRO A 108 -1.88 3.77 9.96
CA PRO A 108 -3.25 3.48 10.36
C PRO A 108 -3.42 3.48 11.88
N GLU A 109 -4.58 3.90 12.37
CA GLU A 109 -4.89 3.95 13.81
C GLU A 109 -4.66 2.62 14.53
N HIS A 110 -4.94 1.50 13.85
CA HIS A 110 -4.77 0.16 14.42
C HIS A 110 -3.30 -0.24 14.67
N ASP A 111 -2.32 0.48 14.12
CA ASP A 111 -0.90 0.26 14.41
C ASP A 111 -0.51 0.78 15.80
N GLY A 112 -1.36 1.60 16.46
CA GLY A 112 -1.20 2.06 17.83
C GLY A 112 0.04 2.93 18.07
N LEU A 113 0.63 3.51 17.01
CA LEU A 113 1.81 4.37 17.16
C LEU A 113 1.40 5.79 17.51
N ASN A 114 2.10 6.37 18.51
CA ASN A 114 1.89 7.74 18.96
C ASN A 114 3.22 8.51 18.98
N GLY A 115 3.16 9.80 18.67
CA GLY A 115 4.35 10.67 18.66
C GLY A 115 4.03 12.03 18.07
N LYS A 116 4.90 13.01 18.31
CA LYS A 116 4.72 14.39 17.85
C LYS A 116 4.70 14.53 16.31
N ASN A 117 5.32 13.59 15.61
CA ASN A 117 5.43 13.56 14.16
C ASN A 117 4.61 12.40 13.54
N ILE A 118 3.68 11.82 14.30
CA ILE A 118 2.78 10.79 13.83
C ILE A 118 1.47 11.42 13.36
N ILE A 119 1.03 10.99 12.17
CA ILE A 119 -0.30 11.29 11.63
C ILE A 119 -1.03 9.96 11.51
N SER A 120 -2.09 9.80 12.30
CA SER A 120 -2.94 8.61 12.25
C SER A 120 -4.01 8.73 11.19
N SER A 121 -4.19 7.70 10.38
CA SER A 121 -5.25 7.59 9.36
C SER A 121 -6.23 6.47 9.74
N LYS A 122 -7.52 6.64 9.43
CA LYS A 122 -8.54 5.60 9.69
C LYS A 122 -8.25 4.29 8.94
N GLY A 123 -7.68 4.38 7.75
CA GLY A 123 -7.30 3.24 6.93
C GLY A 123 -6.01 3.51 6.14
N ALA A 124 -5.66 2.58 5.25
CA ALA A 124 -4.53 2.78 4.36
C ALA A 124 -4.81 3.92 3.38
N LEU A 125 -3.80 4.75 3.13
CA LEU A 125 -3.87 5.77 2.08
C LEU A 125 -4.02 5.11 0.71
N HIS A 126 -4.68 5.79 -0.22
CA HIS A 126 -4.86 5.33 -1.59
C HIS A 126 -5.05 6.51 -2.54
N TYR A 127 -4.81 6.29 -3.82
CA TYR A 127 -4.99 7.31 -4.86
C TYR A 127 -6.41 7.37 -5.44
N LEU A 128 -7.30 6.45 -5.06
CA LEU A 128 -8.66 6.41 -5.58
C LEU A 128 -9.46 7.62 -5.07
N THR A 129 -10.00 8.39 -5.98
CA THR A 129 -10.91 9.52 -5.71
C THR A 129 -12.32 9.17 -6.11
N LEU A 130 -13.31 9.91 -5.60
CA LEU A 130 -14.72 9.76 -6.02
C LEU A 130 -14.86 9.93 -7.52
N THR A 131 -14.16 10.89 -8.10
CA THR A 131 -14.15 11.12 -9.56
C THR A 131 -13.61 9.92 -10.35
N GLU A 132 -12.58 9.24 -9.84
CA GLU A 132 -12.08 8.02 -10.48
C GLU A 132 -13.05 6.85 -10.35
N ILE A 133 -13.75 6.73 -9.23
CA ILE A 133 -14.80 5.74 -9.03
C ILE A 133 -15.96 6.00 -10.00
N GLU A 134 -16.43 7.24 -10.10
CA GLU A 134 -17.50 7.65 -11.01
C GLU A 134 -17.15 7.40 -12.47
N LYS A 135 -15.92 7.71 -12.90
CA LYS A 135 -15.46 7.41 -14.27
C LYS A 135 -15.48 5.93 -14.59
N ASN A 136 -15.24 5.09 -13.61
CA ASN A 136 -15.10 3.64 -13.79
C ASN A 136 -16.36 2.85 -13.38
N HIS A 137 -17.42 3.50 -12.88
CA HIS A 137 -18.60 2.79 -12.40
C HIS A 137 -19.27 1.94 -13.49
N ASN A 138 -19.17 2.34 -14.76
CA ASN A 138 -19.72 1.60 -15.89
C ASN A 138 -18.82 0.46 -16.41
N TYR A 139 -17.60 0.31 -15.88
CA TYR A 139 -16.63 -0.68 -16.39
C TYR A 139 -17.13 -2.14 -16.36
N LEU A 140 -18.00 -2.47 -15.43
CA LEU A 140 -18.59 -3.80 -15.31
C LEU A 140 -20.04 -3.89 -15.79
N VAL A 141 -20.66 -2.80 -16.24
CA VAL A 141 -22.09 -2.75 -16.57
C VAL A 141 -22.48 -3.81 -17.60
N ASP A 142 -21.66 -3.99 -18.64
CA ASP A 142 -21.90 -5.00 -19.69
C ASP A 142 -21.63 -6.44 -19.24
N LYS A 143 -20.98 -6.61 -18.09
CA LYS A 143 -20.61 -7.92 -17.53
C LYS A 143 -21.52 -8.35 -16.39
N ILE A 144 -22.42 -7.48 -15.95
CA ILE A 144 -23.31 -7.68 -14.80
C ILE A 144 -24.75 -7.82 -15.30
N ASN A 145 -25.41 -8.91 -14.94
CA ASN A 145 -26.84 -9.04 -15.16
C ASN A 145 -27.62 -8.30 -14.07
N LYS A 146 -28.08 -7.09 -14.36
CA LYS A 146 -28.79 -6.22 -13.40
C LYS A 146 -30.12 -6.78 -12.87
N SER A 147 -30.69 -7.79 -13.52
CA SER A 147 -31.93 -8.46 -13.06
C SER A 147 -31.68 -9.56 -12.01
N LYS A 148 -30.43 -9.83 -11.66
CA LYS A 148 -30.04 -10.82 -10.65
C LYS A 148 -29.31 -10.15 -9.50
N GLU A 149 -29.42 -10.74 -8.33
CA GLU A 149 -28.60 -10.35 -7.17
C GLU A 149 -27.12 -10.46 -7.51
N GLN A 150 -26.34 -9.48 -7.03
CA GLN A 150 -24.91 -9.40 -7.33
C GLN A 150 -24.10 -9.72 -6.09
N ILE A 151 -23.17 -10.65 -6.22
CA ILE A 151 -22.25 -11.02 -5.16
C ILE A 151 -20.83 -10.72 -5.62
N LEU A 152 -20.15 -9.87 -4.86
CA LEU A 152 -18.77 -9.53 -5.09
C LEU A 152 -17.85 -10.39 -4.22
N LEU A 153 -17.09 -11.29 -4.83
CA LEU A 153 -16.04 -12.03 -4.15
C LEU A 153 -14.68 -11.34 -4.42
N VAL A 154 -14.09 -10.77 -3.39
CA VAL A 154 -12.78 -10.15 -3.47
C VAL A 154 -11.72 -11.11 -2.93
N LEU A 155 -10.84 -11.59 -3.82
CA LEU A 155 -9.70 -12.45 -3.45
C LEU A 155 -8.43 -11.60 -3.36
N GLY A 156 -7.75 -11.67 -2.20
CA GLY A 156 -6.44 -11.04 -2.03
C GLY A 156 -5.38 -11.69 -2.92
N GLY A 157 -4.32 -10.95 -3.27
CA GLY A 157 -3.21 -11.51 -4.05
C GLY A 157 -2.42 -12.57 -3.28
N PRO A 158 -1.76 -13.53 -3.96
CA PRO A 158 -0.88 -14.49 -3.32
C PRO A 158 0.31 -13.79 -2.67
N ASN A 159 0.80 -14.34 -1.57
CA ASN A 159 1.95 -13.82 -0.86
C ASN A 159 2.89 -14.95 -0.40
N LYS A 160 3.90 -14.63 0.41
CA LYS A 160 4.86 -15.62 0.91
C LYS A 160 4.20 -16.77 1.71
N TYR A 161 3.10 -16.47 2.39
CA TYR A 161 2.43 -17.40 3.31
C TYR A 161 1.19 -18.04 2.69
N TYR A 162 0.51 -17.35 1.75
CA TYR A 162 -0.75 -17.76 1.16
C TYR A 162 -0.61 -17.88 -0.36
N LYS A 163 -0.93 -19.06 -0.85
CA LYS A 163 -0.99 -19.39 -2.27
C LYS A 163 -2.36 -19.99 -2.57
N TYR A 164 -2.93 -19.59 -3.69
CA TYR A 164 -4.14 -20.22 -4.19
C TYR A 164 -3.75 -21.35 -5.16
N ASP A 165 -4.18 -22.55 -4.89
CA ASP A 165 -4.21 -23.62 -5.87
C ASP A 165 -5.64 -23.79 -6.43
N LYS A 166 -5.74 -24.50 -7.56
CA LYS A 166 -7.02 -24.74 -8.24
C LYS A 166 -8.04 -25.44 -7.34
N LYS A 167 -7.59 -26.39 -6.53
CA LYS A 167 -8.43 -27.15 -5.61
C LYS A 167 -9.04 -26.29 -4.52
N ASN A 168 -8.23 -25.43 -3.91
CA ASN A 168 -8.68 -24.51 -2.87
C ASN A 168 -9.66 -23.47 -3.41
N LEU A 169 -9.39 -22.91 -4.59
CA LEU A 169 -10.31 -21.98 -5.24
C LEU A 169 -11.64 -22.66 -5.59
N SER A 170 -11.62 -23.86 -6.18
CA SER A 170 -12.84 -24.61 -6.47
C SER A 170 -13.67 -24.86 -5.21
N ARG A 171 -13.04 -25.26 -4.10
CA ARG A 171 -13.73 -25.45 -2.82
C ARG A 171 -14.37 -24.17 -2.29
N ILE A 172 -13.68 -23.02 -2.41
CA ILE A 172 -14.26 -21.71 -2.01
C ILE A 172 -15.51 -21.43 -2.84
N PHE A 173 -15.44 -21.60 -4.17
CA PHE A 173 -16.57 -21.36 -5.05
C PHE A 173 -17.75 -22.31 -4.77
N GLU A 174 -17.51 -23.60 -4.55
CA GLU A 174 -18.56 -24.55 -4.22
C GLU A 174 -19.24 -24.23 -2.87
N ASN A 175 -18.45 -23.85 -1.86
CA ASN A 175 -19.01 -23.41 -0.57
C ASN A 175 -19.91 -22.19 -0.72
N ILE A 176 -19.48 -21.19 -1.51
CA ILE A 176 -20.28 -19.97 -1.75
C ILE A 176 -21.57 -20.34 -2.49
N LYS A 177 -21.51 -21.17 -3.53
CA LYS A 177 -22.70 -21.64 -4.23
C LYS A 177 -23.66 -22.37 -3.29
N GLY A 178 -23.14 -23.26 -2.43
CA GLY A 178 -23.94 -23.96 -1.44
C GLY A 178 -24.68 -23.00 -0.48
N CYS A 179 -23.99 -22.00 0.05
CA CYS A 179 -24.62 -20.99 0.90
C CYS A 179 -25.73 -20.20 0.18
N LEU A 180 -25.52 -19.88 -1.10
CA LEU A 180 -26.50 -19.11 -1.89
C LEU A 180 -27.74 -19.92 -2.23
N LEU A 181 -27.61 -21.20 -2.51
CA LEU A 181 -28.74 -22.08 -2.76
C LEU A 181 -29.60 -22.25 -1.49
N TYR A 182 -28.97 -22.35 -0.31
CA TYR A 182 -29.69 -22.45 0.96
C TYR A 182 -30.46 -21.19 1.35
N THR A 183 -29.97 -20.01 0.97
CA THR A 183 -30.67 -18.73 1.27
C THR A 183 -31.83 -18.49 0.34
N SER A 184 -31.81 -18.98 -0.90
CA SER A 184 -32.94 -18.86 -1.82
C SER A 184 -34.10 -19.81 -1.46
N ASP A 185 -33.79 -21.04 -1.01
CA ASP A 185 -34.85 -21.99 -0.59
C ASP A 185 -35.53 -21.61 0.73
N ALA A 186 -34.79 -20.91 1.64
CA ALA A 186 -35.36 -20.43 2.89
C ALA A 186 -36.27 -19.22 2.73
N ALA A 187 -36.22 -18.50 1.61
CA ALA A 187 -37.11 -17.40 1.30
C ALA A 187 -38.47 -17.87 0.72
N ASP A 188 -38.50 -19.06 0.12
CA ASP A 188 -39.72 -19.64 -0.44
C ASP A 188 -40.55 -20.38 0.61
N ASP A 189 -39.99 -20.68 1.80
CA ASP A 189 -40.69 -21.38 2.90
C ASP A 189 -41.45 -20.42 3.87
N VAL A 190 -41.55 -19.14 3.58
CA VAL A 190 -42.29 -18.15 4.43
C VAL A 190 -43.58 -17.64 3.75
N GLU A 191 -44.24 -18.47 2.97
CA GLU A 191 -45.64 -18.27 2.61
C GLU A 191 -46.51 -19.35 3.26
N CYS A 192 -46.92 -19.07 4.48
CA CYS A 192 -48.17 -19.61 5.06
C CYS A 192 -48.86 -18.58 5.93
#